data_2de40b1f35033c2b2d70a95476a0e252
#
_entry.id   2de40b1f35033c2b2d70a95476a0e252
#
_cell.length_a   1.000
_cell.length_b   1.000
_cell.length_c   1.000
_cell.angle_alpha   90.00
_cell.angle_beta   90.00
_cell.angle_gamma   90.00
#
_symmetry.space_group_name_H-M   'P 1'
#
loop_
_entity.id
_entity.type
_entity.pdbx_description
1 polymer ?
#
loop_
_entity_poly.entity_id
_entity_poly.type
_entity_poly.pdbx_seq_one_letter_code
_entity_poly.pdbx_strand_id
1 'polypeptide(L)'
;MSKEQKKYTSQELNAMSNDELARLGTELDEVTVAYRKQRFPIPNDPAEKRAVNLVGLWFLLGIVMAVAFFGIYIFWPWQYKGLGEQGVWLYTLYTPLIGITMGLSILFMGFGAVEYVKRFIPEEISVQRRHDGPSEEVDQRTIVALLNDAWETSTLGRRKVLMGLMGSGAVLGGLAVFGPLMGMIKNPWKPAHPLNVQGDGTLWTSGWTLVDEGVKVYLGRDTGAIAQTHGEGYEEHYTTQGISRLVRMRPEDLAAAGMETVFPLPEGFVNDGGNYDATRDVYEEQMHSIHGTRNAVMLIRLRSADADRAIQREGQEGFHYGDYYAYSKICTHIGCPTSLYEAQTNRILCPCHQSQFDALQYGKPVFGPAARALPQLPITVDEEGYLVAKGNFIEPVGPAFWERKS
;
A
#
# COMPACT_ATOMS: atom_id res chain seq x y z
N MET A 1 11.38 -36.07 12.18
CA MET A 1 10.45 -36.61 13.18
C MET A 1 9.74 -35.41 13.79
N SER A 2 8.51 -35.15 13.38
CA SER A 2 7.67 -34.08 13.95
C SER A 2 7.34 -34.52 15.38
N LYS A 3 7.80 -33.76 16.38
CA LYS A 3 7.31 -33.91 17.74
C LYS A 3 5.81 -33.59 17.69
N GLU A 4 4.97 -34.52 18.11
CA GLU A 4 3.55 -34.27 18.31
C GLU A 4 3.42 -33.09 19.30
N GLN A 5 3.03 -31.93 18.78
CA GLN A 5 2.84 -30.74 19.63
C GLN A 5 1.65 -30.99 20.55
N LYS A 6 1.89 -30.92 21.86
CA LYS A 6 0.85 -31.03 22.88
C LYS A 6 -0.14 -29.85 22.64
N LYS A 7 -1.41 -30.17 22.35
CA LYS A 7 -2.47 -29.17 22.26
C LYS A 7 -2.92 -28.79 23.68
N TYR A 8 -2.88 -27.47 23.92
CA TYR A 8 -3.35 -26.90 25.19
C TYR A 8 -4.79 -26.44 25.05
N THR A 9 -5.60 -26.70 26.06
CA THR A 9 -6.98 -26.19 26.12
C THR A 9 -7.00 -24.74 26.56
N SER A 10 -8.05 -23.99 26.18
CA SER A 10 -8.22 -22.60 26.62
C SER A 10 -8.25 -22.47 28.17
N GLN A 11 -8.70 -23.50 28.84
CA GLN A 11 -8.76 -23.52 30.30
C GLN A 11 -7.36 -23.68 30.93
N GLU A 12 -6.50 -24.50 30.35
CA GLU A 12 -5.10 -24.64 30.78
C GLU A 12 -4.33 -23.34 30.55
N LEU A 13 -4.50 -22.71 29.36
CA LEU A 13 -3.84 -21.44 29.04
C LEU A 13 -4.31 -20.29 29.95
N ASN A 14 -5.59 -20.26 30.35
CA ASN A 14 -6.12 -19.27 31.29
C ASN A 14 -5.61 -19.41 32.71
N ALA A 15 -5.17 -20.60 33.09
CA ALA A 15 -4.64 -20.85 34.41
C ALA A 15 -3.15 -20.49 34.58
N MET A 16 -2.46 -20.23 33.46
CA MET A 16 -1.03 -19.88 33.44
C MET A 16 -0.82 -18.37 33.69
N SER A 17 0.27 -18.06 34.38
CA SER A 17 0.76 -16.68 34.49
C SER A 17 1.32 -16.17 33.17
N ASN A 18 1.48 -14.85 33.05
CA ASN A 18 2.07 -14.22 31.85
C ASN A 18 3.47 -14.76 31.53
N ASP A 19 4.29 -15.01 32.58
CA ASP A 19 5.64 -15.55 32.40
C ASP A 19 5.62 -17.01 31.91
N GLU A 20 4.72 -17.83 32.43
CA GLU A 20 4.53 -19.22 31.99
C GLU A 20 4.03 -19.29 30.54
N LEU A 21 3.07 -18.44 30.18
CA LEU A 21 2.59 -18.34 28.79
C LEU A 21 3.71 -17.89 27.83
N ALA A 22 4.50 -16.89 28.23
CA ALA A 22 5.63 -16.43 27.43
C ALA A 22 6.68 -17.52 27.21
N ARG A 23 7.01 -18.29 28.24
CA ARG A 23 7.95 -19.42 28.12
C ARG A 23 7.38 -20.54 27.29
N LEU A 24 6.11 -20.89 27.46
CA LEU A 24 5.44 -21.91 26.66
C LEU A 24 5.42 -21.54 25.16
N GLY A 25 5.02 -20.31 24.82
CA GLY A 25 5.03 -19.84 23.44
C GLY A 25 6.44 -19.86 22.84
N THR A 26 7.43 -19.40 23.59
CA THR A 26 8.84 -19.42 23.17
C THR A 26 9.31 -20.84 22.86
N GLU A 27 8.90 -21.82 23.67
CA GLU A 27 9.26 -23.24 23.49
C GLU A 27 8.54 -23.86 22.28
N LEU A 28 7.24 -23.58 22.12
CA LEU A 28 6.41 -24.14 21.04
C LEU A 28 6.81 -23.59 19.65
N ASP A 29 7.15 -22.31 19.59
CA ASP A 29 7.55 -21.63 18.34
C ASP A 29 9.03 -21.81 17.99
N GLU A 30 9.75 -22.64 18.75
CA GLU A 30 11.21 -22.81 18.59
C GLU A 30 11.95 -21.46 18.64
N VAL A 31 11.43 -20.49 19.40
CA VAL A 31 12.10 -19.20 19.61
C VAL A 31 13.26 -19.38 20.57
N THR A 32 14.42 -18.98 20.16
CA THR A 32 15.62 -18.98 21.01
C THR A 32 15.87 -17.58 21.53
N VAL A 33 15.72 -17.35 22.84
CA VAL A 33 16.15 -16.11 23.50
C VAL A 33 17.63 -16.24 23.81
N ALA A 34 18.46 -15.59 22.98
CA ALA A 34 19.91 -15.65 23.11
C ALA A 34 20.42 -14.74 24.24
N TYR A 35 19.71 -13.65 24.51
CA TYR A 35 20.14 -12.66 25.49
C TYR A 35 18.95 -11.79 25.93
N ARG A 36 18.84 -11.52 27.23
CA ARG A 36 17.90 -10.54 27.81
C ARG A 36 18.52 -9.84 29.01
N LYS A 37 18.55 -8.51 29.01
CA LYS A 37 19.10 -7.70 30.12
C LYS A 37 18.14 -6.57 30.48
N GLN A 38 17.73 -6.53 31.75
CA GLN A 38 16.98 -5.40 32.31
C GLN A 38 17.87 -4.18 32.45
N ARG A 39 17.35 -3.00 32.09
CA ARG A 39 18.11 -1.74 32.13
C ARG A 39 18.25 -1.16 33.54
N PHE A 40 17.19 -1.25 34.33
CA PHE A 40 17.14 -0.76 35.71
C PHE A 40 16.63 -1.89 36.65
N PRO A 41 17.53 -2.72 37.15
CA PRO A 41 17.15 -3.83 38.04
C PRO A 41 16.68 -3.34 39.41
N ILE A 42 17.09 -2.13 39.85
CA ILE A 42 16.70 -1.55 41.13
C ILE A 42 15.64 -0.46 40.88
N PRO A 43 14.40 -0.63 41.35
CA PRO A 43 13.35 0.38 41.20
C PRO A 43 13.70 1.70 41.90
N ASN A 44 13.38 2.84 41.23
CA ASN A 44 13.60 4.19 41.77
C ASN A 44 15.06 4.62 41.96
N ASP A 45 16.01 3.96 41.29
CA ASP A 45 17.38 4.41 41.24
C ASP A 45 17.47 5.87 40.72
N PRO A 46 18.41 6.68 41.25
CA PRO A 46 18.70 8.01 40.72
C PRO A 46 19.00 8.07 39.21
N ALA A 47 19.60 7.02 38.65
CA ALA A 47 19.82 6.89 37.22
C ALA A 47 18.51 6.72 36.43
N GLU A 48 17.61 5.92 36.94
CA GLU A 48 16.26 5.73 36.37
C GLU A 48 15.48 7.04 36.38
N LYS A 49 15.48 7.79 37.48
CA LYS A 49 14.82 9.11 37.57
C LYS A 49 15.35 10.11 36.56
N ARG A 50 16.67 10.16 36.37
CA ARG A 50 17.30 11.02 35.36
C ARG A 50 16.87 10.62 33.94
N ALA A 51 16.82 9.33 33.66
CA ALA A 51 16.37 8.82 32.36
C ALA A 51 14.90 9.21 32.09
N VAL A 52 14.01 9.08 33.09
CA VAL A 52 12.61 9.51 33.01
C VAL A 52 12.49 11.00 32.68
N ASN A 53 13.24 11.83 33.41
CA ASN A 53 13.20 13.27 33.20
C ASN A 53 13.70 13.67 31.81
N LEU A 54 14.73 13.00 31.29
CA LEU A 54 15.23 13.24 29.95
C LEU A 54 14.20 12.85 28.87
N VAL A 55 13.60 11.69 28.97
CA VAL A 55 12.53 11.26 28.06
C VAL A 55 11.34 12.21 28.14
N GLY A 56 10.94 12.59 29.38
CA GLY A 56 9.86 13.55 29.60
C GLY A 56 10.16 14.93 28.98
N LEU A 57 11.42 15.39 29.04
CA LEU A 57 11.84 16.64 28.42
C LEU A 57 11.67 16.62 26.89
N TRP A 58 12.07 15.53 26.23
CA TRP A 58 11.89 15.41 24.78
C TRP A 58 10.42 15.47 24.37
N PHE A 59 9.54 14.75 25.06
CA PHE A 59 8.11 14.78 24.78
C PHE A 59 7.53 16.19 25.08
N LEU A 60 7.93 16.83 26.15
CA LEU A 60 7.49 18.19 26.47
C LEU A 60 7.87 19.18 25.35
N LEU A 61 9.11 19.14 24.88
CA LEU A 61 9.56 19.97 23.76
C LEU A 61 8.76 19.69 22.49
N GLY A 62 8.47 18.41 22.19
CA GLY A 62 7.62 18.04 21.08
C GLY A 62 6.20 18.62 21.17
N ILE A 63 5.61 18.59 22.37
CA ILE A 63 4.28 19.18 22.62
C ILE A 63 4.33 20.71 22.45
N VAL A 64 5.33 21.38 23.00
CA VAL A 64 5.48 22.83 22.86
C VAL A 64 5.56 23.24 21.39
N MET A 65 6.35 22.51 20.59
CA MET A 65 6.46 22.79 19.16
C MET A 65 5.17 22.47 18.40
N ALA A 66 4.42 21.44 18.79
CA ALA A 66 3.11 21.14 18.20
C ALA A 66 2.09 22.25 18.48
N VAL A 67 2.05 22.75 19.72
CA VAL A 67 1.17 23.87 20.08
C VAL A 67 1.57 25.13 19.33
N ALA A 68 2.87 25.41 19.19
CA ALA A 68 3.36 26.52 18.39
C ALA A 68 2.95 26.39 16.92
N PHE A 69 3.07 25.19 16.33
CA PHE A 69 2.60 24.90 14.98
C PHE A 69 1.12 25.24 14.80
N PHE A 70 0.25 24.75 15.67
CA PHE A 70 -1.19 25.06 15.59
C PHE A 70 -1.47 26.55 15.81
N GLY A 71 -0.76 27.21 16.74
CA GLY A 71 -0.88 28.65 16.94
C GLY A 71 -0.53 29.46 15.69
N ILE A 72 0.57 29.11 15.03
CA ILE A 72 0.99 29.74 13.77
C ILE A 72 -0.03 29.43 12.67
N TYR A 73 -0.43 28.16 12.53
CA TYR A 73 -1.36 27.75 11.48
C TYR A 73 -2.70 28.46 11.56
N ILE A 74 -3.23 28.69 12.76
CA ILE A 74 -4.56 29.30 12.98
C ILE A 74 -4.50 30.81 12.98
N PHE A 75 -3.51 31.42 13.64
CA PHE A 75 -3.52 32.85 13.97
C PHE A 75 -2.52 33.68 13.17
N TRP A 76 -1.52 33.06 12.52
CA TRP A 76 -0.50 33.79 11.77
C TRP A 76 -1.06 34.30 10.44
N PRO A 77 -0.71 35.56 10.00
CA PRO A 77 -1.15 36.08 8.70
C PRO A 77 -0.55 35.30 7.53
N TRP A 78 -1.36 34.51 6.86
CA TRP A 78 -0.96 33.64 5.74
C TRP A 78 -1.31 34.18 4.36
N GLN A 79 -2.15 35.26 4.28
CA GLN A 79 -2.61 35.80 3.01
C GLN A 79 -1.45 36.41 2.22
N TYR A 80 -1.45 36.12 0.93
CA TYR A 80 -0.43 36.63 0.01
C TYR A 80 -0.33 38.15 0.08
N LYS A 81 0.91 38.66 0.13
CA LYS A 81 1.25 40.06 0.05
C LYS A 81 2.32 40.29 -0.99
N GLY A 82 2.10 41.30 -1.88
CA GLY A 82 3.06 41.67 -2.92
C GLY A 82 4.33 42.33 -2.35
N LEU A 83 5.38 42.33 -3.13
CA LEU A 83 6.62 43.01 -2.81
C LEU A 83 6.36 44.51 -2.64
N GLY A 84 6.70 45.08 -1.48
CA GLY A 84 6.47 46.49 -1.15
C GLY A 84 5.21 46.77 -0.29
N GLU A 85 4.33 45.81 -0.07
CA GLU A 85 3.19 45.94 0.83
C GLU A 85 3.61 45.85 2.31
N GLN A 86 2.88 46.56 3.16
CA GLN A 86 3.11 46.49 4.61
C GLN A 86 2.82 45.07 5.12
N GLY A 87 3.77 44.51 5.88
CA GLY A 87 3.64 43.16 6.48
C GLY A 87 4.00 42.02 5.57
N VAL A 88 4.63 42.22 4.40
CA VAL A 88 5.11 41.16 3.51
C VAL A 88 6.06 40.18 4.22
N TRP A 89 6.85 40.67 5.19
CA TRP A 89 7.77 39.84 5.97
C TRP A 89 7.04 38.83 6.87
N LEU A 90 5.83 39.17 7.37
CA LEU A 90 5.01 38.21 8.14
C LEU A 90 4.53 37.09 7.23
N TYR A 91 4.07 37.42 6.03
CA TYR A 91 3.67 36.43 5.04
C TYR A 91 4.85 35.51 4.66
N THR A 92 6.04 36.06 4.40
CA THR A 92 7.23 35.28 4.05
C THR A 92 7.68 34.33 5.16
N LEU A 93 7.44 34.65 6.42
CA LEU A 93 7.79 33.80 7.55
C LEU A 93 6.77 32.67 7.81
N TYR A 94 5.57 32.73 7.26
CA TYR A 94 4.53 31.75 7.53
C TYR A 94 4.98 30.31 7.22
N THR A 95 5.41 30.06 5.99
CA THR A 95 5.83 28.72 5.55
C THR A 95 7.07 28.20 6.30
N PRO A 96 8.16 28.97 6.47
CA PRO A 96 9.29 28.54 7.29
C PRO A 96 8.92 28.22 8.74
N LEU A 97 8.10 29.04 9.39
CA LEU A 97 7.69 28.83 10.78
C LEU A 97 6.85 27.55 10.94
N ILE A 98 5.90 27.30 10.02
CA ILE A 98 5.14 26.04 9.99
C ILE A 98 6.08 24.85 9.82
N GLY A 99 6.99 24.91 8.84
CA GLY A 99 7.93 23.83 8.57
C GLY A 99 8.84 23.53 9.75
N ILE A 100 9.40 24.56 10.38
CA ILE A 100 10.31 24.43 11.54
C ILE A 100 9.54 23.87 12.74
N THR A 101 8.41 24.44 13.10
CA THR A 101 7.67 24.00 14.29
C THR A 101 7.12 22.58 14.16
N MET A 102 6.59 22.23 12.99
CA MET A 102 6.16 20.85 12.69
C MET A 102 7.36 19.89 12.70
N GLY A 103 8.43 20.24 12.01
CA GLY A 103 9.64 19.40 11.94
C GLY A 103 10.26 19.15 13.30
N LEU A 104 10.41 20.21 14.15
CA LEU A 104 10.92 20.07 15.50
C LEU A 104 9.99 19.28 16.41
N SER A 105 8.68 19.41 16.26
CA SER A 105 7.72 18.60 17.02
C SER A 105 7.92 17.12 16.76
N ILE A 106 7.97 16.72 15.49
CA ILE A 106 8.17 15.31 15.08
C ILE A 106 9.56 14.81 15.56
N LEU A 107 10.60 15.64 15.38
CA LEU A 107 11.95 15.29 15.75
C LEU A 107 12.08 15.03 17.27
N PHE A 108 11.55 15.92 18.10
CA PHE A 108 11.62 15.77 19.55
C PHE A 108 10.77 14.60 20.06
N MET A 109 9.62 14.34 19.45
CA MET A 109 8.84 13.14 19.75
C MET A 109 9.59 11.87 19.36
N GLY A 110 10.26 11.87 18.20
CA GLY A 110 11.11 10.77 17.76
C GLY A 110 12.28 10.51 18.72
N PHE A 111 12.98 11.56 19.17
CA PHE A 111 14.03 11.43 20.18
C PHE A 111 13.49 10.90 21.52
N GLY A 112 12.32 11.37 21.95
CA GLY A 112 11.66 10.85 23.14
C GLY A 112 11.38 9.35 23.07
N ALA A 113 10.86 8.89 21.92
CA ALA A 113 10.59 7.48 21.69
C ALA A 113 11.88 6.64 21.63
N VAL A 114 12.91 7.09 20.93
CA VAL A 114 14.20 6.39 20.83
C VAL A 114 14.89 6.31 22.21
N GLU A 115 14.92 7.41 22.97
CA GLU A 115 15.49 7.42 24.32
C GLU A 115 14.70 6.53 25.26
N TYR A 116 13.37 6.49 25.16
CA TYR A 116 12.54 5.56 25.91
C TYR A 116 12.90 4.10 25.62
N VAL A 117 12.93 3.72 24.34
CA VAL A 117 13.28 2.36 23.92
C VAL A 117 14.67 1.97 24.43
N LYS A 118 15.68 2.83 24.21
CA LYS A 118 17.06 2.55 24.60
C LYS A 118 17.27 2.45 26.10
N ARG A 119 16.49 3.17 26.91
CA ARG A 119 16.71 3.26 28.36
C ARG A 119 15.78 2.39 29.18
N PHE A 120 14.58 2.09 28.72
CA PHE A 120 13.55 1.41 29.52
C PHE A 120 13.19 0.01 29.00
N ILE A 121 13.26 -0.21 27.69
CA ILE A 121 12.97 -1.53 27.15
C ILE A 121 14.17 -2.44 27.38
N PRO A 122 13.98 -3.65 27.93
CA PRO A 122 15.02 -4.63 28.06
C PRO A 122 15.72 -4.90 26.72
N GLU A 123 17.01 -5.08 26.74
CA GLU A 123 17.73 -5.52 25.57
C GLU A 123 17.53 -7.03 25.43
N GLU A 124 16.92 -7.43 24.33
CA GLU A 124 16.64 -8.82 24.04
C GLU A 124 17.02 -9.17 22.61
N ILE A 125 17.64 -10.31 22.43
CA ILE A 125 17.89 -10.92 21.13
C ILE A 125 17.16 -12.26 21.13
N SER A 126 16.12 -12.37 20.33
CA SER A 126 15.37 -13.59 20.10
C SER A 126 15.35 -13.93 18.61
N VAL A 127 15.40 -15.21 18.29
CA VAL A 127 15.36 -15.73 16.93
C VAL A 127 14.17 -16.64 16.79
N GLN A 128 13.26 -16.32 15.91
CA GLN A 128 12.07 -17.11 15.59
C GLN A 128 12.09 -17.53 14.13
N ARG A 129 11.77 -18.77 13.84
CA ARG A 129 11.56 -19.25 12.48
C ARG A 129 10.17 -18.83 12.03
N ARG A 130 10.08 -18.37 10.78
CA ARG A 130 8.80 -18.02 10.16
C ARG A 130 8.01 -19.28 9.81
N HIS A 131 6.75 -19.33 10.20
CA HIS A 131 5.80 -20.36 9.79
C HIS A 131 4.65 -19.75 8.97
N ASP A 132 3.99 -20.57 8.17
CA ASP A 132 2.85 -20.18 7.36
C ASP A 132 1.53 -20.45 8.09
N GLY A 133 0.54 -19.59 7.87
CA GLY A 133 -0.82 -19.75 8.41
C GLY A 133 -1.19 -18.77 9.54
N PRO A 134 -2.40 -18.88 10.08
CA PRO A 134 -2.82 -18.08 11.22
C PRO A 134 -2.06 -18.48 12.47
N SER A 135 -1.78 -17.51 13.33
CA SER A 135 -1.16 -17.77 14.64
C SER A 135 -2.02 -18.67 15.51
N GLU A 136 -1.42 -19.61 16.20
CA GLU A 136 -2.11 -20.45 17.15
C GLU A 136 -2.59 -19.65 18.38
N GLU A 137 -3.55 -20.20 19.15
CA GLU A 137 -4.10 -19.52 20.32
C GLU A 137 -3.02 -19.23 21.38
N VAL A 138 -2.03 -20.12 21.52
CA VAL A 138 -0.90 -19.92 22.43
C VAL A 138 -0.06 -18.71 22.04
N ASP A 139 0.18 -18.51 20.74
CA ASP A 139 0.95 -17.35 20.24
C ASP A 139 0.23 -16.04 20.49
N GLN A 140 -1.07 -16.01 20.21
CA GLN A 140 -1.90 -14.84 20.48
C GLN A 140 -1.88 -14.47 21.98
N ARG A 141 -1.98 -15.45 22.87
CA ARG A 141 -1.91 -15.21 24.32
C ARG A 141 -0.51 -14.83 24.77
N THR A 142 0.52 -15.40 24.15
CA THR A 142 1.92 -15.04 24.42
C THR A 142 2.21 -13.59 24.08
N ILE A 143 1.70 -13.08 22.94
CA ILE A 143 1.83 -11.67 22.58
C ILE A 143 1.21 -10.77 23.66
N VAL A 144 0.00 -11.11 24.14
CA VAL A 144 -0.66 -10.36 25.22
C VAL A 144 0.15 -10.42 26.52
N ALA A 145 0.67 -11.59 26.86
CA ALA A 145 1.50 -11.76 28.06
C ALA A 145 2.80 -10.95 27.97
N LEU A 146 3.47 -10.94 26.82
CA LEU A 146 4.67 -10.14 26.59
C LEU A 146 4.40 -8.63 26.63
N LEU A 147 3.26 -8.17 26.10
CA LEU A 147 2.85 -6.77 26.20
C LEU A 147 2.57 -6.38 27.66
N ASN A 148 1.91 -7.25 28.42
CA ASN A 148 1.67 -7.02 29.85
C ASN A 148 2.97 -6.98 30.66
N ASP A 149 3.88 -7.93 30.41
CA ASP A 149 5.22 -7.93 31.04
C ASP A 149 6.01 -6.66 30.69
N ALA A 150 6.01 -6.27 29.42
CA ALA A 150 6.65 -5.03 28.98
C ALA A 150 6.03 -3.79 29.65
N TRP A 151 4.70 -3.76 29.84
CA TRP A 151 4.01 -2.71 30.57
C TRP A 151 4.41 -2.65 32.05
N GLU A 152 4.40 -3.77 32.73
CA GLU A 152 4.75 -3.89 34.16
C GLU A 152 6.23 -3.56 34.40
N THR A 153 7.12 -4.14 33.58
CA THR A 153 8.57 -3.94 33.72
C THR A 153 9.03 -2.54 33.32
N SER A 154 8.32 -1.88 32.39
CA SER A 154 8.60 -0.49 32.00
C SER A 154 8.37 0.51 33.11
N THR A 155 7.64 0.11 34.19
CA THR A 155 7.23 0.99 35.29
C THR A 155 6.44 2.24 34.86
N LEU A 156 6.03 2.30 33.58
CA LEU A 156 5.37 3.46 32.98
C LEU A 156 4.05 3.79 33.68
N GLY A 157 3.27 2.76 34.05
CA GLY A 157 1.99 2.90 34.75
C GLY A 157 2.08 3.66 36.08
N ARG A 158 3.24 3.61 36.76
CA ARG A 158 3.52 4.35 38.00
C ARG A 158 3.94 5.81 37.76
N ARG A 159 4.22 6.19 36.53
CA ARG A 159 4.76 7.50 36.11
C ARG A 159 3.70 8.33 35.41
N LYS A 160 2.67 8.75 36.15
CA LYS A 160 1.50 9.44 35.61
C LYS A 160 1.84 10.67 34.78
N VAL A 161 2.87 11.44 35.15
CA VAL A 161 3.31 12.63 34.41
C VAL A 161 3.90 12.23 33.06
N LEU A 162 4.79 11.22 33.03
CA LEU A 162 5.38 10.75 31.79
C LEU A 162 4.32 10.14 30.86
N MET A 163 3.41 9.35 31.41
CA MET A 163 2.26 8.84 30.66
C MET A 163 1.39 9.94 30.07
N GLY A 164 1.09 10.98 30.84
CA GLY A 164 0.33 12.14 30.37
C GLY A 164 1.03 12.86 29.23
N LEU A 165 2.34 13.09 29.36
CA LEU A 165 3.14 13.74 28.31
C LEU A 165 3.25 12.89 27.05
N MET A 166 3.49 11.58 27.16
CA MET A 166 3.53 10.67 26.03
C MET A 166 2.17 10.56 25.33
N GLY A 167 1.08 10.44 26.13
CA GLY A 167 -0.27 10.32 25.61
C GLY A 167 -0.72 11.60 24.88
N SER A 168 -0.51 12.77 25.48
CA SER A 168 -0.83 14.04 24.83
C SER A 168 0.02 14.29 23.59
N GLY A 169 1.30 13.96 23.63
CA GLY A 169 2.18 14.01 22.46
C GLY A 169 1.72 13.08 21.33
N ALA A 170 1.32 11.84 21.66
CA ALA A 170 0.78 10.90 20.69
C ALA A 170 -0.55 11.36 20.08
N VAL A 171 -1.45 11.94 20.88
CA VAL A 171 -2.72 12.49 20.39
C VAL A 171 -2.48 13.69 19.45
N LEU A 172 -1.68 14.66 19.88
CA LEU A 172 -1.39 15.85 19.06
C LEU A 172 -0.61 15.49 17.78
N GLY A 173 0.39 14.62 17.87
CA GLY A 173 1.12 14.12 16.70
C GLY A 173 0.23 13.28 15.78
N GLY A 174 -0.63 12.46 16.36
CA GLY A 174 -1.65 11.72 15.62
C GLY A 174 -2.59 12.64 14.85
N LEU A 175 -3.15 13.65 15.49
CA LEU A 175 -4.02 14.62 14.83
C LEU A 175 -3.30 15.41 13.73
N ALA A 176 -2.03 15.77 13.94
CA ALA A 176 -1.23 16.47 12.93
C ALA A 176 -0.94 15.63 11.68
N VAL A 177 -0.80 14.32 11.83
CA VAL A 177 -0.52 13.39 10.72
C VAL A 177 -1.81 12.83 10.13
N PHE A 178 -2.70 12.31 10.96
CA PHE A 178 -3.91 11.64 10.49
C PHE A 178 -5.02 12.61 10.06
N GLY A 179 -5.05 13.83 10.62
CA GLY A 179 -6.04 14.84 10.18
C GLY A 179 -5.94 15.14 8.69
N PRO A 180 -4.79 15.56 8.16
CA PRO A 180 -4.60 15.73 6.72
C PRO A 180 -4.77 14.44 5.92
N LEU A 181 -4.30 13.29 6.42
CA LEU A 181 -4.46 12.00 5.74
C LEU A 181 -5.93 11.59 5.62
N MET A 182 -6.74 11.85 6.63
CA MET A 182 -8.19 11.58 6.54
C MET A 182 -8.87 12.39 5.44
N GLY A 183 -8.42 13.61 5.16
CA GLY A 183 -8.90 14.40 4.02
C GLY A 183 -8.54 13.80 2.65
N MET A 184 -7.56 12.91 2.59
CA MET A 184 -7.16 12.18 1.38
C MET A 184 -7.94 10.87 1.20
N ILE A 185 -8.66 10.40 2.22
CA ILE A 185 -9.48 9.20 2.12
C ILE A 185 -10.71 9.54 1.27
N LYS A 186 -10.75 8.97 0.10
CA LYS A 186 -11.89 9.09 -0.80
C LYS A 186 -13.00 8.13 -0.37
N ASN A 187 -14.25 8.54 -0.56
CA ASN A 187 -15.39 7.69 -0.25
C ASN A 187 -15.38 6.44 -1.16
N PRO A 188 -15.12 5.24 -0.64
CA PRO A 188 -15.03 4.04 -1.46
C PRO A 188 -16.39 3.59 -2.04
N TRP A 189 -17.49 4.16 -1.53
CA TRP A 189 -18.85 3.84 -1.91
C TRP A 189 -19.42 4.77 -2.98
N LYS A 190 -18.70 5.82 -3.35
CA LYS A 190 -19.13 6.74 -4.39
C LYS A 190 -18.92 6.10 -5.77
N PRO A 191 -19.93 6.12 -6.64
CA PRO A 191 -19.80 5.60 -8.00
C PRO A 191 -18.66 6.31 -8.75
N ALA A 192 -17.86 5.54 -9.45
CA ALA A 192 -16.79 6.07 -10.31
C ALA A 192 -17.18 5.91 -11.77
N HIS A 193 -16.61 6.75 -12.62
CA HIS A 193 -16.66 6.50 -14.06
C HIS A 193 -15.91 5.18 -14.37
N PRO A 194 -16.50 4.27 -15.17
CA PRO A 194 -15.91 2.95 -15.41
C PRO A 194 -14.47 2.99 -15.93
N LEU A 195 -14.15 3.92 -16.82
CA LEU A 195 -12.80 4.06 -17.37
C LEU A 195 -11.89 4.94 -16.52
N ASN A 196 -12.44 5.84 -15.72
CA ASN A 196 -11.70 6.72 -14.83
C ASN A 196 -12.10 6.49 -13.38
N VAL A 197 -11.51 5.51 -12.74
CA VAL A 197 -11.71 5.21 -11.31
C VAL A 197 -10.80 6.03 -10.39
N GLN A 198 -10.20 7.09 -10.91
CA GLN A 198 -9.30 7.94 -10.16
C GLN A 198 -10.05 8.66 -9.05
N GLY A 199 -10.16 7.95 -7.96
CA GLY A 199 -10.53 8.49 -6.69
C GLY A 199 -11.92 8.29 -6.17
N ASP A 200 -12.88 7.88 -6.95
CA ASP A 200 -14.27 7.82 -6.53
C ASP A 200 -14.88 6.40 -6.53
N GLY A 201 -14.15 5.38 -6.97
CA GLY A 201 -14.64 4.01 -7.04
C GLY A 201 -14.18 3.13 -5.88
N THR A 202 -14.80 1.96 -5.75
CA THR A 202 -14.33 0.87 -4.89
C THR A 202 -13.16 0.14 -5.56
N LEU A 203 -12.42 -0.65 -4.80
CA LEU A 203 -11.36 -1.52 -5.35
C LEU A 203 -11.89 -2.61 -6.30
N TRP A 204 -13.19 -2.81 -6.34
CA TRP A 204 -13.90 -3.73 -7.22
C TRP A 204 -14.26 -3.12 -8.59
N THR A 205 -14.14 -1.80 -8.73
CA THR A 205 -14.49 -1.09 -9.96
C THR A 205 -13.25 -0.69 -10.72
N SER A 206 -13.20 -1.02 -12.00
CA SER A 206 -12.17 -0.62 -12.96
C SER A 206 -12.79 -0.50 -14.35
N GLY A 207 -12.06 -0.02 -15.34
CA GLY A 207 -12.54 0.00 -16.72
C GLY A 207 -12.85 -1.41 -17.29
N TRP A 208 -12.32 -2.46 -16.67
CA TRP A 208 -12.64 -3.85 -17.02
C TRP A 208 -14.04 -4.30 -16.58
N THR A 209 -14.67 -3.57 -15.66
CA THR A 209 -16.04 -3.83 -15.21
C THR A 209 -17.07 -3.77 -16.34
N LEU A 210 -16.78 -3.02 -17.41
CA LEU A 210 -17.64 -2.94 -18.60
C LEU A 210 -17.91 -4.29 -19.25
N VAL A 211 -17.03 -5.28 -19.07
CA VAL A 211 -17.24 -6.65 -19.56
C VAL A 211 -18.47 -7.27 -18.89
N ASP A 212 -18.72 -6.99 -17.62
CA ASP A 212 -19.87 -7.49 -16.87
C ASP A 212 -21.19 -6.86 -17.38
N GLU A 213 -21.10 -5.69 -18.01
CA GLU A 213 -22.20 -4.97 -18.65
C GLU A 213 -22.44 -5.43 -20.10
N GLY A 214 -21.68 -6.40 -20.58
CA GLY A 214 -21.79 -6.96 -21.94
C GLY A 214 -21.01 -6.19 -23.01
N VAL A 215 -20.16 -5.25 -22.62
CA VAL A 215 -19.30 -4.51 -23.56
C VAL A 215 -18.05 -5.32 -23.86
N LYS A 216 -17.71 -5.46 -25.15
CA LYS A 216 -16.42 -6.05 -25.55
C LYS A 216 -15.30 -5.07 -25.20
N VAL A 217 -14.33 -5.51 -24.38
CA VAL A 217 -13.21 -4.71 -23.93
C VAL A 217 -11.90 -5.34 -24.39
N TYR A 218 -11.20 -4.65 -25.29
CA TYR A 218 -9.89 -5.08 -25.78
C TYR A 218 -8.77 -4.75 -24.79
N LEU A 219 -7.68 -5.48 -24.88
CA LEU A 219 -6.43 -5.11 -24.24
C LEU A 219 -5.75 -4.05 -25.10
N GLY A 220 -5.82 -2.80 -24.66
CA GLY A 220 -5.27 -1.64 -25.38
C GLY A 220 -3.83 -1.35 -24.94
N ARG A 221 -2.88 -1.32 -25.89
CA ARG A 221 -1.51 -0.88 -25.66
C ARG A 221 -1.41 0.63 -25.87
N ASP A 222 -0.78 1.33 -24.92
CA ASP A 222 -0.48 2.77 -25.06
C ASP A 222 0.67 2.98 -26.05
N THR A 223 0.41 3.68 -27.14
CA THR A 223 1.42 4.01 -28.16
C THR A 223 2.33 5.17 -27.79
N GLY A 224 2.02 5.89 -26.69
CA GLY A 224 2.71 7.13 -26.34
C GLY A 224 2.41 8.28 -27.28
N ALA A 225 1.53 8.11 -28.27
CA ALA A 225 1.20 9.18 -29.21
C ALA A 225 0.54 10.35 -28.48
N ILE A 226 1.11 11.53 -28.63
CA ILE A 226 0.59 12.78 -28.09
C ILE A 226 -0.13 13.48 -29.27
N ALA A 227 -1.38 13.90 -29.06
CA ALA A 227 -2.02 14.81 -30.00
C ALA A 227 -1.12 16.05 -30.15
N GLN A 228 -0.59 16.30 -31.33
CA GLN A 228 0.26 17.45 -31.55
C GLN A 228 -0.59 18.72 -31.50
N THR A 229 -0.42 19.50 -30.45
CA THR A 229 -0.98 20.84 -30.35
C THR A 229 -0.13 21.79 -31.15
N HIS A 230 -0.60 22.24 -32.32
CA HIS A 230 -0.04 23.40 -33.00
C HIS A 230 -0.90 24.63 -32.67
N GLY A 231 -0.27 25.66 -32.11
CA GLY A 231 -0.76 26.90 -31.53
C GLY A 231 -2.07 27.47 -32.03
N GLU A 232 -2.75 28.17 -31.15
CA GLU A 232 -3.96 29.00 -31.30
C GLU A 232 -5.21 28.30 -31.87
N GLY A 233 -5.95 27.58 -31.04
CA GLY A 233 -7.25 27.02 -31.35
C GLY A 233 -7.38 25.57 -30.88
N TYR A 234 -7.74 25.41 -29.63
CA TYR A 234 -7.90 24.09 -28.99
C TYR A 234 -8.88 23.17 -29.71
N GLU A 235 -9.72 23.71 -30.59
CA GLU A 235 -10.79 22.96 -31.27
C GLU A 235 -10.38 22.39 -32.64
N GLU A 236 -9.34 22.91 -33.26
CA GLU A 236 -8.99 22.58 -34.68
C GLU A 236 -8.03 21.39 -34.83
N HIS A 237 -7.46 20.89 -33.71
CA HIS A 237 -6.37 19.92 -33.74
C HIS A 237 -6.75 18.45 -33.66
N TYR A 238 -7.95 18.17 -33.22
CA TYR A 238 -8.44 16.78 -33.21
C TYR A 238 -8.81 16.24 -34.59
N THR A 239 -8.81 17.11 -35.60
CA THR A 239 -9.34 16.80 -36.92
C THR A 239 -8.31 16.30 -37.95
N THR A 240 -6.99 16.38 -37.66
CA THR A 240 -6.03 16.23 -38.78
C THR A 240 -5.29 14.91 -38.87
N GLN A 241 -5.36 14.01 -37.95
CA GLN A 241 -4.93 12.59 -38.17
C GLN A 241 -5.37 11.78 -36.97
N GLY A 242 -6.31 10.88 -37.14
CA GLY A 242 -6.86 10.01 -36.10
C GLY A 242 -5.79 9.25 -35.33
N ILE A 243 -5.18 9.90 -34.33
CA ILE A 243 -4.18 9.32 -33.49
C ILE A 243 -4.91 8.63 -32.33
N SER A 244 -5.05 7.33 -32.45
CA SER A 244 -5.47 6.52 -31.33
C SER A 244 -4.31 6.40 -30.34
N ARG A 245 -4.50 6.79 -29.09
CA ARG A 245 -3.53 6.60 -28.02
C ARG A 245 -3.44 5.13 -27.65
N LEU A 246 -4.58 4.44 -27.56
CA LEU A 246 -4.67 3.01 -27.32
C LEU A 246 -4.92 2.25 -28.63
N VAL A 247 -4.15 1.20 -28.85
CA VAL A 247 -4.32 0.28 -29.99
C VAL A 247 -4.59 -1.12 -29.50
N ARG A 248 -5.48 -1.84 -30.19
CA ARG A 248 -5.81 -3.24 -29.91
C ARG A 248 -4.56 -4.13 -30.05
N MET A 249 -4.35 -5.04 -29.12
CA MET A 249 -3.23 -5.98 -29.16
C MET A 249 -3.63 -7.33 -29.73
N ARG A 250 -2.71 -7.91 -30.50
CA ARG A 250 -2.76 -9.32 -30.91
C ARG A 250 -1.72 -10.14 -30.13
N PRO A 251 -1.90 -11.47 -30.02
CA PRO A 251 -0.92 -12.32 -29.38
C PRO A 251 0.51 -12.17 -29.96
N GLU A 252 0.64 -12.01 -31.26
CA GLU A 252 1.93 -11.86 -31.95
C GLU A 252 2.67 -10.56 -31.61
N ASP A 253 1.97 -9.55 -31.10
CA ASP A 253 2.58 -8.26 -30.73
C ASP A 253 3.48 -8.35 -29.51
N LEU A 254 3.39 -9.44 -28.74
CA LEU A 254 4.21 -9.66 -27.55
C LEU A 254 5.11 -10.86 -27.72
N ALA A 255 6.41 -10.63 -27.66
CA ALA A 255 7.40 -11.71 -27.73
C ALA A 255 7.36 -12.61 -26.48
N ALA A 256 7.79 -13.86 -26.61
CA ALA A 256 7.93 -14.77 -25.47
C ALA A 256 8.88 -14.20 -24.41
N ALA A 257 8.54 -14.38 -23.14
CA ALA A 257 9.20 -13.76 -21.99
C ALA A 257 9.07 -12.21 -21.93
N GLY A 258 8.19 -11.63 -22.75
CA GLY A 258 7.87 -10.21 -22.75
C GLY A 258 6.78 -9.84 -21.75
N MET A 259 6.73 -8.57 -21.43
CA MET A 259 5.67 -7.95 -20.63
C MET A 259 5.28 -6.62 -21.26
N GLU A 260 3.99 -6.37 -21.37
CA GLU A 260 3.42 -5.11 -21.85
C GLU A 260 2.39 -4.57 -20.86
N THR A 261 2.29 -3.26 -20.75
CA THR A 261 1.21 -2.63 -19.95
C THR A 261 0.03 -2.36 -20.87
N VAL A 262 -1.13 -2.91 -20.48
CA VAL A 262 -2.36 -2.77 -21.23
C VAL A 262 -3.46 -2.13 -20.39
N PHE A 263 -4.39 -1.46 -21.08
CA PHE A 263 -5.50 -0.73 -20.50
C PHE A 263 -6.82 -1.20 -21.12
N PRO A 264 -7.96 -1.07 -20.44
CA PRO A 264 -9.26 -1.39 -21.01
C PRO A 264 -9.56 -0.46 -22.20
N LEU A 265 -9.83 -1.04 -23.35
CA LEU A 265 -10.24 -0.34 -24.55
C LEU A 265 -11.60 -0.91 -25.00
N PRO A 266 -12.73 -0.29 -24.61
CA PRO A 266 -14.04 -0.70 -25.05
C PRO A 266 -14.20 -0.58 -26.55
N GLU A 267 -15.00 -1.46 -27.15
CA GLU A 267 -15.22 -1.51 -28.62
C GLU A 267 -15.67 -0.17 -29.20
N GLY A 268 -16.52 0.59 -28.48
CA GLY A 268 -16.97 1.91 -28.91
C GLY A 268 -15.91 3.00 -28.96
N PHE A 269 -14.73 2.75 -28.38
CA PHE A 269 -13.62 3.70 -28.31
C PHE A 269 -12.38 3.24 -29.10
N VAL A 270 -12.55 2.24 -29.94
CA VAL A 270 -11.51 1.83 -30.89
C VAL A 270 -11.49 2.79 -32.06
N ASN A 271 -10.35 3.39 -32.33
CA ASN A 271 -10.20 4.26 -33.49
C ASN A 271 -9.51 3.50 -34.64
N ASP A 272 -10.31 2.99 -35.55
CA ASP A 272 -9.86 2.30 -36.77
C ASP A 272 -9.76 3.23 -37.98
N GLY A 273 -9.72 4.54 -37.76
CA GLY A 273 -9.44 5.54 -38.83
C GLY A 273 -10.66 6.03 -39.59
N GLY A 274 -11.89 5.89 -39.07
CA GLY A 274 -13.10 6.02 -39.86
C GLY A 274 -14.03 7.23 -39.63
N ASN A 275 -13.98 7.97 -38.55
CA ASN A 275 -14.91 9.09 -38.31
C ASN A 275 -14.26 10.24 -37.53
N TYR A 276 -14.13 11.40 -38.14
CA TYR A 276 -13.42 12.56 -37.54
C TYR A 276 -14.16 13.19 -36.34
N ASP A 277 -15.47 13.15 -36.30
CA ASP A 277 -16.24 13.77 -35.22
C ASP A 277 -16.18 12.99 -33.91
N ALA A 278 -15.92 11.68 -33.96
CA ALA A 278 -15.74 10.83 -32.81
C ALA A 278 -14.31 10.86 -32.22
N THR A 279 -13.37 11.48 -32.86
CA THR A 279 -11.93 11.36 -32.56
C THR A 279 -11.57 12.01 -31.22
N ARG A 280 -12.20 13.13 -30.89
CA ARG A 280 -11.96 13.83 -29.62
C ARG A 280 -12.48 13.03 -28.44
N ASP A 281 -13.74 12.63 -28.50
CA ASP A 281 -14.40 11.89 -27.42
C ASP A 281 -13.69 10.54 -27.21
N VAL A 282 -13.31 9.87 -28.30
CA VAL A 282 -12.54 8.63 -28.28
C VAL A 282 -11.18 8.84 -27.61
N TYR A 283 -10.47 9.90 -27.94
CA TYR A 283 -9.18 10.21 -27.32
C TYR A 283 -9.32 10.51 -25.82
N GLU A 284 -10.29 11.35 -25.44
CA GLU A 284 -10.54 11.69 -24.03
C GLU A 284 -10.88 10.43 -23.21
N GLU A 285 -11.71 9.53 -23.74
CA GLU A 285 -12.03 8.27 -23.07
C GLU A 285 -10.83 7.32 -22.99
N GLN A 286 -10.00 7.24 -24.02
CA GLN A 286 -8.74 6.50 -23.96
C GLN A 286 -7.80 7.08 -22.90
N MET A 287 -7.74 8.41 -22.78
CA MET A 287 -6.97 9.07 -21.71
C MET A 287 -7.55 8.78 -20.31
N HIS A 288 -8.87 8.77 -20.17
CA HIS A 288 -9.52 8.32 -18.92
C HIS A 288 -9.15 6.87 -18.58
N SER A 289 -9.10 6.00 -19.57
CA SER A 289 -8.67 4.62 -19.38
C SER A 289 -7.21 4.53 -18.90
N ILE A 290 -6.29 5.26 -19.55
CA ILE A 290 -4.87 5.26 -19.19
C ILE A 290 -4.64 5.85 -17.80
N HIS A 291 -5.34 6.93 -17.44
CA HIS A 291 -5.20 7.58 -16.14
C HIS A 291 -5.96 6.88 -15.01
N GLY A 292 -6.84 5.94 -15.34
CA GLY A 292 -7.52 5.12 -14.35
C GLY A 292 -6.56 4.25 -13.57
N THR A 293 -6.32 4.58 -12.29
CA THR A 293 -5.28 3.95 -11.47
C THR A 293 -5.43 2.43 -11.32
N ARG A 294 -6.66 1.89 -11.50
CA ARG A 294 -6.96 0.44 -11.39
C ARG A 294 -7.07 -0.27 -12.73
N ASN A 295 -6.89 0.47 -13.82
CA ASN A 295 -7.06 -0.05 -15.16
C ASN A 295 -5.82 -0.77 -15.70
N ALA A 296 -4.65 -0.35 -15.25
CA ALA A 296 -3.39 -0.89 -15.73
C ALA A 296 -3.22 -2.38 -15.39
N VAL A 297 -2.97 -3.17 -16.42
CA VAL A 297 -2.73 -4.61 -16.37
C VAL A 297 -1.38 -4.93 -16.99
N MET A 298 -0.64 -5.83 -16.39
CA MET A 298 0.56 -6.43 -16.97
C MET A 298 0.14 -7.65 -17.78
N LEU A 299 0.22 -7.55 -19.08
CA LEU A 299 0.14 -8.70 -19.98
C LEU A 299 1.54 -9.31 -20.09
N ILE A 300 1.69 -10.53 -19.62
CA ILE A 300 2.95 -11.27 -19.64
C ILE A 300 2.78 -12.48 -20.57
N ARG A 301 3.71 -12.66 -21.48
CA ARG A 301 3.84 -13.90 -22.25
C ARG A 301 4.95 -14.74 -21.66
N LEU A 302 4.60 -15.83 -21.01
CA LEU A 302 5.58 -16.79 -20.50
C LEU A 302 6.31 -17.51 -21.65
N ARG A 303 7.46 -18.08 -21.38
CA ARG A 303 8.03 -19.10 -22.28
C ARG A 303 7.16 -20.34 -22.22
N SER A 304 6.98 -21.05 -23.33
CA SER A 304 6.11 -22.24 -23.38
C SER A 304 6.46 -23.27 -22.30
N ALA A 305 7.74 -23.54 -22.09
CA ALA A 305 8.20 -24.45 -21.03
C ALA A 305 7.89 -23.96 -19.59
N ASP A 306 7.74 -22.67 -19.40
CA ASP A 306 7.34 -22.07 -18.13
C ASP A 306 5.81 -22.09 -17.98
N ALA A 307 5.08 -21.82 -19.05
CA ALA A 307 3.62 -21.88 -19.08
C ALA A 307 3.10 -23.30 -18.77
N ASP A 308 3.78 -24.34 -19.28
CA ASP A 308 3.47 -25.75 -18.99
C ASP A 308 3.58 -26.11 -17.50
N ARG A 309 4.36 -25.34 -16.74
CA ARG A 309 4.57 -25.53 -15.30
C ARG A 309 3.73 -24.58 -14.44
N ALA A 310 3.00 -23.67 -15.07
CA ALA A 310 2.24 -22.67 -14.35
C ALA A 310 1.10 -23.30 -13.54
N ILE A 311 1.00 -22.90 -12.29
CA ILE A 311 -0.04 -23.36 -11.38
C ILE A 311 -1.19 -22.37 -11.44
N GLN A 312 -2.37 -22.88 -11.76
CA GLN A 312 -3.60 -22.10 -11.73
C GLN A 312 -4.21 -22.15 -10.33
N ARG A 313 -4.85 -21.07 -9.95
CA ARG A 313 -5.58 -21.00 -8.70
C ARG A 313 -7.00 -21.52 -8.90
N GLU A 314 -7.54 -22.21 -7.90
CA GLU A 314 -8.94 -22.64 -7.88
C GLU A 314 -9.88 -21.45 -8.14
N GLY A 315 -10.80 -21.61 -9.09
CA GLY A 315 -11.73 -20.57 -9.55
C GLY A 315 -11.14 -19.60 -10.58
N GLN A 316 -9.90 -19.80 -11.02
CA GLN A 316 -9.24 -19.01 -12.06
C GLN A 316 -8.79 -19.87 -13.25
N GLU A 317 -9.35 -21.06 -13.38
CA GLU A 317 -9.08 -21.97 -14.49
C GLU A 317 -9.49 -21.32 -15.82
N GLY A 318 -8.56 -21.25 -16.75
CA GLY A 318 -8.81 -20.62 -18.05
C GLY A 318 -8.85 -19.08 -18.03
N PHE A 319 -8.26 -18.42 -17.02
CA PHE A 319 -8.06 -16.97 -17.02
C PHE A 319 -6.91 -16.53 -17.94
N HIS A 320 -6.09 -17.45 -18.36
CA HIS A 320 -5.01 -17.22 -19.33
C HIS A 320 -5.45 -17.63 -20.74
N TYR A 321 -4.75 -17.11 -21.75
CA TYR A 321 -4.86 -17.56 -23.13
C TYR A 321 -3.52 -18.14 -23.59
N GLY A 322 -3.42 -19.45 -23.77
CA GLY A 322 -2.14 -20.11 -24.07
C GLY A 322 -1.06 -19.78 -23.03
N ASP A 323 0.03 -19.18 -23.48
CA ASP A 323 1.15 -18.72 -22.65
C ASP A 323 1.02 -17.24 -22.19
N TYR A 324 -0.17 -16.61 -22.38
CA TYR A 324 -0.46 -15.22 -21.98
C TYR A 324 -1.21 -15.16 -20.68
N TYR A 325 -0.68 -14.37 -19.74
CA TYR A 325 -1.25 -14.12 -18.42
C TYR A 325 -1.39 -12.61 -18.18
N ALA A 326 -2.51 -12.19 -17.63
CA ALA A 326 -2.80 -10.78 -17.40
C ALA A 326 -3.01 -10.53 -15.90
N TYR A 327 -2.11 -9.80 -15.28
CA TYR A 327 -2.17 -9.46 -13.84
C TYR A 327 -2.38 -7.98 -13.64
N SER A 328 -3.19 -7.61 -12.65
CA SER A 328 -3.31 -6.22 -12.23
C SER A 328 -1.92 -5.62 -11.93
N LYS A 329 -1.66 -4.43 -12.45
CA LYS A 329 -0.41 -3.71 -12.21
C LYS A 329 -0.35 -3.03 -10.84
N ILE A 330 -1.39 -3.18 -10.02
CA ILE A 330 -1.50 -2.54 -8.72
C ILE A 330 -1.14 -3.50 -7.61
N CYS A 331 -0.06 -3.18 -6.89
CA CYS A 331 0.44 -3.98 -5.78
C CYS A 331 -0.60 -4.12 -4.67
N THR A 332 -0.78 -5.34 -4.19
CA THR A 332 -1.74 -5.67 -3.13
C THR A 332 -1.27 -5.27 -1.73
N HIS A 333 -0.04 -4.74 -1.57
CA HIS A 333 0.44 -4.18 -0.31
C HIS A 333 -0.23 -2.83 0.00
N ILE A 334 0.13 -1.77 -0.73
CA ILE A 334 -0.42 -0.41 -0.55
C ILE A 334 -0.71 0.32 -1.88
N GLY A 335 -0.86 -0.41 -2.99
CA GLY A 335 -1.33 0.15 -4.26
C GLY A 335 -0.26 0.74 -5.17
N CYS A 336 1.03 0.52 -4.91
CA CYS A 336 2.08 0.95 -5.84
C CYS A 336 2.01 0.18 -7.16
N PRO A 337 2.41 0.78 -8.30
CA PRO A 337 2.48 0.06 -9.55
C PRO A 337 3.61 -0.98 -9.54
N THR A 338 3.29 -2.22 -9.88
CA THR A 338 4.26 -3.28 -10.14
C THR A 338 4.75 -3.11 -11.58
N SER A 339 5.99 -2.66 -11.76
CA SER A 339 6.46 -2.21 -13.07
C SER A 339 7.57 -3.06 -13.66
N LEU A 340 8.08 -4.02 -12.91
CA LEU A 340 9.22 -4.83 -13.29
C LEU A 340 8.83 -6.30 -13.40
N TYR A 341 9.18 -6.91 -14.53
CA TYR A 341 9.07 -8.35 -14.73
C TYR A 341 10.43 -8.91 -15.07
N GLU A 342 10.88 -9.88 -14.29
CA GLU A 342 12.13 -10.60 -14.51
C GLU A 342 11.85 -11.92 -15.20
N ALA A 343 12.14 -11.97 -16.49
CA ALA A 343 11.82 -13.13 -17.33
C ALA A 343 12.59 -14.40 -17.01
N GLN A 344 13.74 -14.32 -16.32
CA GLN A 344 14.52 -15.49 -15.94
C GLN A 344 13.91 -16.26 -14.79
N THR A 345 13.34 -15.55 -13.84
CA THR A 345 12.73 -16.11 -12.62
C THR A 345 11.21 -16.08 -12.64
N ASN A 346 10.61 -15.48 -13.68
CA ASN A 346 9.18 -15.19 -13.80
C ASN A 346 8.62 -14.41 -12.60
N ARG A 347 9.44 -13.50 -12.04
CA ARG A 347 9.07 -12.66 -10.90
C ARG A 347 8.57 -11.30 -11.37
N ILE A 348 7.47 -10.86 -10.73
CA ILE A 348 6.93 -9.52 -10.85
C ILE A 348 7.36 -8.77 -9.59
N LEU A 349 7.98 -7.59 -9.75
CA LEU A 349 8.52 -6.80 -8.64
C LEU A 349 7.76 -5.50 -8.47
N CYS A 350 7.44 -5.20 -7.22
CA CYS A 350 6.97 -3.88 -6.80
C CYS A 350 8.15 -3.05 -6.30
N PRO A 351 8.47 -1.89 -6.92
CA PRO A 351 9.66 -1.11 -6.57
C PRO A 351 9.55 -0.42 -5.20
N CYS A 352 8.34 -0.16 -4.70
CA CYS A 352 8.15 0.66 -3.49
C CYS A 352 8.67 -0.05 -2.21
N HIS A 353 8.24 -1.28 -1.97
CA HIS A 353 8.60 -2.05 -0.77
C HIS A 353 9.10 -3.45 -1.13
N GLN A 354 9.48 -3.64 -2.39
CA GLN A 354 10.12 -4.83 -2.93
C GLN A 354 9.32 -6.14 -2.76
N SER A 355 7.98 -6.04 -2.75
CA SER A 355 7.16 -7.24 -2.84
C SER A 355 7.41 -7.93 -4.18
N GLN A 356 7.63 -9.25 -4.14
CA GLN A 356 7.81 -10.07 -5.33
C GLN A 356 6.67 -11.06 -5.45
N PHE A 357 6.17 -11.21 -6.67
CA PHE A 357 5.07 -12.11 -7.00
C PHE A 357 5.53 -13.11 -8.06
N ASP A 358 5.08 -14.34 -7.94
CA ASP A 358 5.41 -15.40 -8.88
C ASP A 358 4.37 -15.49 -9.99
N ALA A 359 4.75 -15.15 -11.22
CA ALA A 359 3.85 -15.22 -12.36
C ALA A 359 3.46 -16.65 -12.73
N LEU A 360 4.28 -17.66 -12.36
CA LEU A 360 3.96 -19.08 -12.56
C LEU A 360 2.96 -19.62 -11.53
N GLN A 361 2.75 -18.91 -10.43
CA GLN A 361 1.84 -19.28 -9.38
C GLN A 361 0.77 -18.19 -9.19
N TYR A 362 -0.04 -17.95 -10.18
CA TYR A 362 -1.19 -17.00 -10.13
C TYR A 362 -0.86 -15.64 -9.50
N GLY A 363 0.35 -15.12 -9.67
CA GLY A 363 0.77 -13.87 -9.04
C GLY A 363 0.90 -13.95 -7.51
N LYS A 364 1.16 -15.13 -6.95
CA LYS A 364 1.34 -15.36 -5.50
C LYS A 364 2.53 -14.56 -4.96
N PRO A 365 2.39 -13.84 -3.82
CA PRO A 365 3.53 -13.16 -3.20
C PRO A 365 4.51 -14.18 -2.64
N VAL A 366 5.79 -14.00 -2.94
CA VAL A 366 6.88 -14.89 -2.51
C VAL A 366 7.93 -14.18 -1.68
N PHE A 367 7.93 -12.85 -1.71
CA PHE A 367 8.82 -12.01 -0.92
C PHE A 367 8.17 -10.65 -0.65
N GLY A 368 8.57 -10.00 0.46
CA GLY A 368 8.14 -8.66 0.82
C GLY A 368 6.80 -8.61 1.54
N PRO A 369 6.25 -7.39 1.76
CA PRO A 369 5.13 -7.19 2.66
C PRO A 369 3.74 -7.47 2.05
N ALA A 370 3.62 -7.72 0.74
CA ALA A 370 2.34 -8.09 0.14
C ALA A 370 1.87 -9.45 0.66
N ALA A 371 0.64 -9.51 1.13
CA ALA A 371 0.04 -10.72 1.72
C ALA A 371 -0.93 -11.45 0.77
N ARG A 372 -1.26 -10.87 -0.38
CA ARG A 372 -2.25 -11.40 -1.32
C ARG A 372 -1.70 -11.41 -2.75
N ALA A 373 -2.11 -12.41 -3.53
CA ALA A 373 -1.78 -12.51 -4.95
C ALA A 373 -2.24 -11.28 -5.73
N LEU A 374 -1.57 -10.97 -6.84
CA LEU A 374 -2.06 -9.99 -7.80
C LEU A 374 -3.32 -10.52 -8.46
N PRO A 375 -4.41 -9.73 -8.53
CA PRO A 375 -5.60 -10.12 -9.27
C PRO A 375 -5.27 -10.45 -10.72
N GLN A 376 -5.78 -11.57 -11.21
CA GLN A 376 -5.63 -11.99 -12.60
C GLN A 376 -6.88 -11.61 -13.39
N LEU A 377 -6.69 -10.98 -14.53
CA LEU A 377 -7.76 -10.67 -15.49
C LEU A 377 -7.97 -11.87 -16.41
N PRO A 378 -9.20 -12.40 -16.55
CA PRO A 378 -9.47 -13.45 -17.52
C PRO A 378 -9.43 -12.87 -18.95
N ILE A 379 -8.62 -13.50 -19.82
CA ILE A 379 -8.40 -13.06 -21.18
C ILE A 379 -8.69 -14.16 -22.21
N THR A 380 -9.04 -13.75 -23.41
CA THR A 380 -9.18 -14.63 -24.58
C THR A 380 -8.84 -13.84 -25.85
N VAL A 381 -9.01 -14.48 -27.00
CA VAL A 381 -8.89 -13.85 -28.32
C VAL A 381 -10.25 -13.85 -28.99
N ASP A 382 -10.61 -12.75 -29.63
CA ASP A 382 -11.85 -12.66 -30.39
C ASP A 382 -11.73 -13.24 -31.80
N GLU A 383 -12.82 -13.17 -32.58
CA GLU A 383 -12.90 -13.71 -33.93
C GLU A 383 -11.94 -13.02 -34.92
N GLU A 384 -11.55 -11.79 -34.63
CA GLU A 384 -10.61 -11.01 -35.45
C GLU A 384 -9.14 -11.24 -35.05
N GLY A 385 -8.89 -12.01 -34.00
CA GLY A 385 -7.55 -12.34 -33.51
C GLY A 385 -6.99 -11.34 -32.49
N TYR A 386 -7.82 -10.45 -31.92
CA TYR A 386 -7.36 -9.49 -30.89
C TYR A 386 -7.59 -10.04 -29.49
N LEU A 387 -6.68 -9.67 -28.59
CA LEU A 387 -6.80 -9.99 -27.17
C LEU A 387 -7.93 -9.17 -26.54
N VAL A 388 -8.84 -9.85 -25.86
CA VAL A 388 -10.00 -9.26 -25.17
C VAL A 388 -10.12 -9.81 -23.75
N ALA A 389 -10.70 -9.01 -22.87
CA ALA A 389 -11.10 -9.50 -21.56
C ALA A 389 -12.32 -10.43 -21.69
N LYS A 390 -12.23 -11.62 -21.11
CA LYS A 390 -13.30 -12.63 -21.05
C LYS A 390 -14.25 -12.37 -19.87
N GLY A 391 -13.82 -11.63 -18.87
CA GLY A 391 -14.52 -11.25 -17.67
C GLY A 391 -13.75 -10.20 -16.89
N ASN A 392 -14.36 -9.72 -15.82
CA ASN A 392 -13.74 -8.77 -14.90
C ASN A 392 -12.85 -9.50 -13.88
N PHE A 393 -12.12 -8.72 -13.07
CA PHE A 393 -11.45 -9.25 -11.89
C PHE A 393 -12.44 -9.83 -10.88
N ILE A 394 -12.17 -11.03 -10.40
CA ILE A 394 -12.94 -11.66 -9.32
C ILE A 394 -12.45 -11.29 -7.92
N GLU A 395 -11.42 -10.48 -7.84
CA GLU A 395 -10.79 -9.99 -6.62
C GLU A 395 -10.60 -8.47 -6.68
N PRO A 396 -10.59 -7.78 -5.52
CA PRO A 396 -10.38 -6.33 -5.51
C PRO A 396 -8.99 -5.97 -6.00
N VAL A 397 -8.90 -4.94 -6.84
CA VAL A 397 -7.65 -4.44 -7.41
C VAL A 397 -6.93 -3.56 -6.38
N GLY A 398 -5.68 -3.90 -6.06
CA GLY A 398 -4.86 -3.16 -5.11
C GLY A 398 -5.06 -3.60 -3.65
N PRO A 399 -4.70 -2.76 -2.66
CA PRO A 399 -4.78 -3.11 -1.26
C PRO A 399 -6.24 -3.17 -0.79
N ALA A 400 -6.70 -4.37 -0.44
CA ALA A 400 -8.06 -4.60 0.04
C ALA A 400 -8.02 -5.05 1.49
N PHE A 401 -8.16 -4.12 2.42
CA PHE A 401 -8.15 -4.42 3.84
C PHE A 401 -9.54 -4.80 4.36
N TRP A 402 -10.57 -4.04 4.00
CA TRP A 402 -11.94 -4.23 4.45
C TRP A 402 -12.99 -4.37 3.32
N GLU A 403 -12.56 -4.35 2.07
CA GLU A 403 -13.45 -4.49 0.91
C GLU A 403 -13.47 -5.93 0.37
N ARG A 404 -12.86 -6.87 1.07
CA ARG A 404 -12.91 -8.29 0.70
C ARG A 404 -14.31 -8.83 1.02
N LYS A 405 -14.91 -9.45 0.02
CA LYS A 405 -16.09 -10.28 0.27
C LYS A 405 -15.63 -11.48 1.10
N SER A 406 -16.23 -11.67 2.26
CA SER A 406 -16.02 -12.84 3.12
C SER A 406 -16.61 -14.09 2.50
#